data_323c232cafeca76bd1d1809391eac4cf
#
_entry.id   323c232cafeca76bd1d1809391eac4cf
#
_cell.length_a   1.000
_cell.length_b   1.000
_cell.length_c   1.000
_cell.angle_alpha   90.00
_cell.angle_beta   90.00
_cell.angle_gamma   90.00
#
_symmetry.space_group_name_H-M   'P 1'
#
loop_
_entity.id
_entity.type
_entity.pdbx_description
1 polymer ?
#
loop_
_entity_poly.entity_id
_entity_poly.type
_entity_poly.pdbx_seq_one_letter_code
_entity_poly.pdbx_strand_id
1 'polypeptide(L)'
;VLYAQMVPAAGAGQESAWIALLTRYTIAETAGILVIMPAAWCLLAPERRSDFTARIVNWDTLAYTVLIAVVLGVALERLAPESVAYYLLILPLAWAAARQGMAGAVSAAIVLEVGVTLAALRPLVYAEQIPNVQMLVLTLTLSGFLIGIAVDMARRASDEISWRISVPRI
;
A
#
# COMPACT_ATOMS: atom_id res chain seq x y z
N VAL A 1 -5.16 -25.26 -6.06
CA VAL A 1 -6.26 -25.39 -5.08
C VAL A 1 -7.15 -24.14 -5.10
N LEU A 2 -6.62 -22.94 -5.31
CA LEU A 2 -7.39 -21.69 -5.42
C LEU A 2 -8.29 -21.62 -6.67
N TYR A 3 -7.90 -22.23 -7.78
CA TYR A 3 -8.66 -22.23 -9.04
C TYR A 3 -9.95 -23.06 -8.98
N ALA A 4 -9.99 -24.11 -8.16
CA ALA A 4 -11.14 -25.01 -8.10
C ALA A 4 -12.37 -24.42 -7.37
N GLN A 5 -12.19 -23.39 -6.56
CA GLN A 5 -13.29 -22.71 -5.86
C GLN A 5 -13.94 -21.59 -6.68
N MET A 6 -13.43 -21.29 -7.87
CA MET A 6 -13.89 -20.17 -8.70
C MET A 6 -14.84 -20.57 -9.84
N VAL A 7 -15.18 -21.86 -9.98
CA VAL A 7 -16.12 -22.31 -11.03
C VAL A 7 -17.54 -22.33 -10.44
N PRO A 8 -18.39 -21.35 -10.75
CA PRO A 8 -19.79 -21.39 -10.35
C PRO A 8 -20.50 -22.52 -11.09
N ALA A 9 -21.36 -23.25 -10.38
CA ALA A 9 -22.22 -24.26 -10.97
C ALA A 9 -23.05 -23.65 -12.11
N ALA A 10 -23.11 -24.33 -13.25
CA ALA A 10 -23.79 -23.89 -14.45
C ALA A 10 -25.28 -23.64 -14.20
N GLY A 11 -25.70 -22.39 -14.24
CA GLY A 11 -27.09 -21.95 -14.10
C GLY A 11 -27.21 -20.45 -14.39
N ALA A 12 -28.39 -19.92 -14.50
CA ALA A 12 -28.79 -18.58 -14.97
C ALA A 12 -28.12 -17.34 -14.31
N GLY A 13 -27.04 -17.49 -13.58
CA GLY A 13 -26.22 -16.45 -12.98
C GLY A 13 -24.79 -16.36 -13.55
N GLN A 14 -24.50 -17.03 -14.64
CA GLN A 14 -23.13 -17.20 -15.14
C GLN A 14 -22.50 -15.88 -15.62
N GLU A 15 -23.27 -14.98 -16.22
CA GLU A 15 -22.76 -13.65 -16.66
C GLU A 15 -22.39 -12.76 -15.46
N SER A 16 -23.21 -12.74 -14.41
CA SER A 16 -22.94 -11.96 -13.21
C SER A 16 -21.73 -12.49 -12.43
N ALA A 17 -21.52 -13.82 -12.45
CA ALA A 17 -20.37 -14.45 -11.84
C ALA A 17 -19.05 -14.13 -12.57
N TRP A 18 -19.06 -14.09 -13.88
CA TRP A 18 -17.88 -13.70 -14.69
C TRP A 18 -17.51 -12.24 -14.49
N ILE A 19 -18.49 -11.33 -14.45
CA ILE A 19 -18.25 -9.90 -14.20
C ILE A 19 -17.65 -9.72 -12.80
N ALA A 20 -18.19 -10.38 -11.78
CA ALA A 20 -17.65 -10.33 -10.43
C ALA A 20 -16.22 -10.87 -10.36
N LEU A 21 -15.92 -11.97 -11.06
CA LEU A 21 -14.57 -12.54 -11.14
C LEU A 21 -13.60 -11.59 -11.82
N LEU A 22 -13.97 -11.03 -12.97
CA LEU A 22 -13.15 -10.07 -13.71
C LEU A 22 -12.88 -8.82 -12.87
N THR A 23 -13.90 -8.30 -12.18
CA THR A 23 -13.75 -7.13 -11.31
C THR A 23 -12.76 -7.41 -10.18
N ARG A 24 -12.89 -8.55 -9.50
CA ARG A 24 -11.98 -8.97 -8.43
C ARG A 24 -10.55 -9.11 -8.93
N TYR A 25 -10.37 -9.75 -10.08
CA TYR A 25 -9.06 -9.92 -10.70
C TYR A 25 -8.43 -8.58 -11.08
N THR A 26 -9.20 -7.70 -11.73
CA THR A 26 -8.73 -6.37 -12.15
C THR A 26 -8.31 -5.51 -10.95
N ILE A 27 -9.06 -5.56 -9.83
CA ILE A 27 -8.72 -4.82 -8.62
C ILE A 27 -7.40 -5.33 -8.03
N ALA A 28 -7.22 -6.65 -7.91
CA ALA A 28 -6.00 -7.25 -7.38
C ALA A 28 -4.77 -6.95 -8.25
N GLU A 29 -4.90 -7.06 -9.56
CA GLU A 29 -3.84 -6.73 -10.52
C GLU A 29 -3.47 -5.25 -10.46
N THR A 30 -4.47 -4.36 -10.40
CA THR A 30 -4.27 -2.91 -10.31
C THR A 30 -3.55 -2.53 -9.02
N ALA A 31 -3.93 -3.14 -7.89
CA ALA A 31 -3.26 -2.91 -6.61
C ALA A 31 -1.79 -3.36 -6.66
N GLY A 32 -1.52 -4.55 -7.20
CA GLY A 32 -0.16 -5.06 -7.38
C GLY A 32 0.70 -4.15 -8.26
N ILE A 33 0.19 -3.73 -9.42
CA ILE A 33 0.91 -2.83 -10.34
C ILE A 33 1.18 -1.48 -9.66
N LEU A 34 0.19 -0.93 -8.97
CA LEU A 34 0.31 0.36 -8.28
C LEU A 34 1.41 0.35 -7.22
N VAL A 35 1.62 -0.76 -6.53
CA VAL A 35 2.67 -0.91 -5.51
C VAL A 35 4.02 -1.25 -6.14
N ILE A 36 4.06 -2.20 -7.09
CA ILE A 36 5.30 -2.72 -7.65
C ILE A 36 5.97 -1.69 -8.57
N MET A 37 5.20 -0.94 -9.37
CA MET A 37 5.77 -0.02 -10.34
C MET A 37 6.59 1.12 -9.71
N PRO A 38 6.10 1.84 -8.67
CA PRO A 38 6.93 2.84 -7.97
C PRO A 38 8.11 2.22 -7.23
N ALA A 39 7.94 1.02 -6.65
CA ALA A 39 9.02 0.29 -5.99
C ALA A 39 10.13 -0.07 -6.98
N ALA A 40 9.77 -0.64 -8.13
CA ALA A 40 10.70 -0.97 -9.19
C ALA A 40 11.42 0.28 -9.71
N TRP A 41 10.70 1.39 -9.90
CA TRP A 41 11.29 2.66 -10.29
C TRP A 41 12.35 3.15 -9.30
N CYS A 42 12.06 3.07 -7.99
CA CYS A 42 13.00 3.46 -6.94
C CYS A 42 14.24 2.55 -6.88
N LEU A 43 14.07 1.26 -7.17
CA LEU A 43 15.15 0.26 -7.10
C LEU A 43 16.00 0.20 -8.37
N LEU A 44 15.41 0.41 -9.53
CA LEU A 44 16.09 0.30 -10.82
C LEU A 44 16.83 1.59 -11.21
N ALA A 45 16.43 2.75 -10.71
CA ALA A 45 17.13 4.00 -10.96
C ALA A 45 18.37 4.09 -10.05
N PRO A 46 19.62 4.00 -10.60
CA PRO A 46 20.84 3.90 -9.80
C PRO A 46 21.05 5.11 -8.88
N GLU A 47 20.64 6.29 -9.34
CA GLU A 47 20.71 7.55 -8.57
C GLU A 47 19.80 7.58 -7.35
N ARG A 48 18.67 6.85 -7.40
CA ARG A 48 17.66 6.80 -6.32
C ARG A 48 17.83 5.60 -5.41
N ARG A 49 18.52 4.57 -5.88
CA ARG A 49 18.66 3.31 -5.16
C ARG A 49 19.36 3.48 -3.82
N SER A 50 20.45 4.23 -3.78
CA SER A 50 21.21 4.50 -2.55
C SER A 50 20.36 5.25 -1.52
N ASP A 51 19.66 6.28 -1.96
CA ASP A 51 18.79 7.09 -1.11
C ASP A 51 17.58 6.29 -0.62
N PHE A 52 17.00 5.47 -1.49
CA PHE A 52 15.87 4.61 -1.16
C PHE A 52 16.26 3.56 -0.11
N THR A 53 17.39 2.86 -0.33
CA THR A 53 17.88 1.85 0.61
C THR A 53 18.29 2.46 1.95
N ALA A 54 18.94 3.62 1.95
CA ALA A 54 19.32 4.32 3.17
C ALA A 54 18.10 4.78 3.98
N ARG A 55 17.01 5.17 3.31
CA ARG A 55 15.76 5.57 3.97
C ARG A 55 14.98 4.38 4.52
N ILE A 56 15.00 3.22 3.84
CA ILE A 56 14.32 1.99 4.29
C ILE A 56 15.02 1.37 5.49
N VAL A 57 16.35 1.41 5.55
CA VAL A 57 17.13 0.88 6.69
C VAL A 57 17.18 1.92 7.80
N ASN A 58 16.02 2.25 8.38
CA ASN A 58 15.93 3.22 9.46
C ASN A 58 14.95 2.70 10.54
N TRP A 59 15.12 3.18 11.77
CA TRP A 59 14.25 2.86 12.90
C TRP A 59 12.78 3.23 12.62
N ASP A 60 12.54 4.33 11.91
CA ASP A 60 11.21 4.75 11.49
C ASP A 60 10.52 3.67 10.63
N THR A 61 11.27 3.01 9.73
CA THR A 61 10.76 1.93 8.87
C THR A 61 10.34 0.72 9.69
N LEU A 62 11.15 0.33 10.66
CA LEU A 62 10.79 -0.75 11.58
C LEU A 62 9.52 -0.39 12.36
N ALA A 63 9.43 0.85 12.87
CA ALA A 63 8.30 1.28 13.68
C ALA A 63 6.98 1.24 12.91
N TYR A 64 6.88 1.81 11.70
CA TYR A 64 5.64 1.75 10.94
C TYR A 64 5.36 0.34 10.38
N THR A 65 6.38 -0.46 10.07
CA THR A 65 6.20 -1.87 9.67
C THR A 65 5.56 -2.68 10.80
N VAL A 66 6.07 -2.56 12.01
CA VAL A 66 5.49 -3.21 13.20
C VAL A 66 4.07 -2.70 13.44
N LEU A 67 3.85 -1.40 13.32
CA LEU A 67 2.52 -0.81 13.50
C LEU A 67 1.52 -1.32 12.45
N ILE A 68 1.91 -1.42 11.18
CA ILE A 68 1.08 -2.02 10.12
C ILE A 68 0.75 -3.48 10.47
N ALA A 69 1.75 -4.26 10.87
CA ALA A 69 1.55 -5.67 11.22
C ALA A 69 0.59 -5.85 12.41
N VAL A 70 0.72 -5.01 13.43
CA VAL A 70 -0.16 -5.04 14.61
C VAL A 70 -1.59 -4.64 14.24
N VAL A 71 -1.76 -3.51 13.54
CA VAL A 71 -3.10 -3.03 13.14
C VAL A 71 -3.77 -4.02 12.21
N LEU A 72 -3.03 -4.56 11.23
CA LEU A 72 -3.54 -5.58 10.33
C LEU A 72 -3.92 -6.87 11.07
N GLY A 73 -3.07 -7.31 12.00
CA GLY A 73 -3.36 -8.48 12.85
C GLY A 73 -4.65 -8.31 13.65
N VAL A 74 -4.80 -7.17 14.34
CA VAL A 74 -6.01 -6.84 15.10
C VAL A 74 -7.24 -6.74 14.18
N ALA A 75 -7.11 -6.11 13.01
CA ALA A 75 -8.18 -5.99 12.05
C ALA A 75 -8.67 -7.35 11.55
N LEU A 76 -7.74 -8.27 11.30
CA LEU A 76 -8.03 -9.62 10.83
C LEU A 76 -8.62 -10.52 11.92
N GLU A 77 -8.17 -10.38 13.19
CA GLU A 77 -8.71 -11.17 14.31
C GLU A 77 -10.12 -10.75 14.69
N ARG A 78 -10.44 -9.48 14.58
CA ARG A 78 -11.75 -8.92 14.94
C ARG A 78 -12.84 -9.23 13.93
N LEU A 79 -12.51 -9.67 12.72
CA LEU A 79 -13.35 -10.26 11.63
C LEU A 79 -14.78 -9.71 11.48
N ALA A 80 -15.09 -8.55 12.02
CA ALA A 80 -16.34 -7.87 11.69
C ALA A 80 -16.12 -7.11 10.36
N PRO A 81 -16.90 -7.36 9.30
CA PRO A 81 -16.75 -6.72 7.98
C PRO A 81 -16.89 -5.20 8.04
N GLU A 82 -17.46 -4.68 9.12
CA GLU A 82 -17.65 -3.26 9.40
C GLU A 82 -16.59 -2.67 10.35
N SER A 83 -15.49 -3.39 10.62
CA SER A 83 -14.56 -2.95 11.64
C SER A 83 -13.81 -1.69 11.19
N VAL A 84 -13.98 -0.63 11.96
CA VAL A 84 -13.22 0.64 11.88
C VAL A 84 -11.71 0.39 11.92
N ALA A 85 -11.29 -0.78 12.39
CA ALA A 85 -9.89 -1.18 12.50
C ALA A 85 -9.13 -1.13 11.16
N TYR A 86 -9.77 -1.43 10.03
CA TYR A 86 -9.11 -1.32 8.72
C TYR A 86 -8.76 0.12 8.35
N TYR A 87 -9.58 1.09 8.75
CA TYR A 87 -9.29 2.51 8.49
C TYR A 87 -8.11 3.03 9.31
N LEU A 88 -7.78 2.37 10.44
CA LEU A 88 -6.61 2.72 11.23
C LEU A 88 -5.28 2.47 10.47
N LEU A 89 -5.29 1.64 9.42
CA LEU A 89 -4.13 1.41 8.56
C LEU A 89 -3.67 2.69 7.81
N ILE A 90 -4.54 3.70 7.70
CA ILE A 90 -4.14 4.99 7.14
C ILE A 90 -3.09 5.69 7.99
N LEU A 91 -3.12 5.51 9.32
CA LEU A 91 -2.21 6.19 10.24
C LEU A 91 -0.74 5.80 10.01
N PRO A 92 -0.35 4.52 10.04
CA PRO A 92 1.04 4.14 9.78
C PRO A 92 1.47 4.46 8.35
N LEU A 93 0.57 4.37 7.36
CA LEU A 93 0.87 4.71 5.99
C LEU A 93 1.12 6.22 5.81
N ALA A 94 0.24 7.06 6.38
CA ALA A 94 0.41 8.51 6.38
C ALA A 94 1.67 8.93 7.15
N TRP A 95 1.97 8.27 8.28
CA TRP A 95 3.19 8.51 9.03
C TRP A 95 4.44 8.18 8.21
N ALA A 96 4.50 7.02 7.57
CA ALA A 96 5.61 6.63 6.69
C ALA A 96 5.79 7.64 5.54
N ALA A 97 4.69 8.07 4.89
CA ALA A 97 4.70 9.06 3.82
C ALA A 97 5.16 10.44 4.33
N ALA A 98 4.71 10.89 5.49
CA ALA A 98 5.09 12.17 6.09
C ALA A 98 6.58 12.21 6.50
N ARG A 99 7.10 11.09 7.03
CA ARG A 99 8.50 11.01 7.52
C ARG A 99 9.51 10.79 6.40
N GLN A 100 9.21 9.96 5.42
CA GLN A 100 10.16 9.52 4.40
C GLN A 100 9.73 9.91 2.97
N GLY A 101 8.62 10.64 2.81
CA GLY A 101 8.10 11.03 1.50
C GLY A 101 7.61 9.83 0.69
N MET A 102 7.82 9.88 -0.62
CA MET A 102 7.41 8.80 -1.53
C MET A 102 8.07 7.46 -1.20
N ALA A 103 9.33 7.46 -0.74
CA ALA A 103 10.02 6.22 -0.36
C ALA A 103 9.33 5.51 0.82
N GLY A 104 8.89 6.27 1.83
CA GLY A 104 8.13 5.75 2.96
C GLY A 104 6.75 5.23 2.56
N ALA A 105 6.05 5.96 1.69
CA ALA A 105 4.76 5.52 1.17
C ALA A 105 4.86 4.19 0.41
N VAL A 106 5.86 4.06 -0.47
CA VAL A 106 6.11 2.83 -1.25
C VAL A 106 6.45 1.65 -0.34
N SER A 107 7.36 1.84 0.62
CA SER A 107 7.75 0.76 1.54
C SER A 107 6.59 0.31 2.44
N ALA A 108 5.80 1.25 2.96
CA ALA A 108 4.62 0.93 3.76
C ALA A 108 3.53 0.22 2.93
N ALA A 109 3.34 0.62 1.67
CA ALA A 109 2.40 -0.04 0.76
C ALA A 109 2.83 -1.48 0.45
N ILE A 110 4.12 -1.75 0.25
CA ILE A 110 4.65 -3.11 0.06
C ILE A 110 4.37 -3.97 1.30
N VAL A 111 4.65 -3.45 2.48
CA VAL A 111 4.41 -4.18 3.74
C VAL A 111 2.92 -4.49 3.90
N LEU A 112 2.04 -3.54 3.59
CA LEU A 112 0.61 -3.71 3.66
C LEU A 112 0.12 -4.78 2.66
N GLU A 113 0.55 -4.72 1.41
CA GLU A 113 0.18 -5.67 0.36
C GLU A 113 0.65 -7.09 0.67
N VAL A 114 1.90 -7.24 1.11
CA VAL A 114 2.45 -8.53 1.57
C VAL A 114 1.65 -9.03 2.77
N GLY A 115 1.34 -8.17 3.74
CA GLY A 115 0.57 -8.54 4.93
C GLY A 115 -0.83 -9.04 4.57
N VAL A 116 -1.54 -8.35 3.68
CA VAL A 116 -2.88 -8.77 3.20
C VAL A 116 -2.80 -10.06 2.40
N THR A 117 -1.79 -10.22 1.54
CA THR A 117 -1.59 -11.46 0.77
C THR A 117 -1.32 -12.65 1.69
N LEU A 118 -0.46 -12.49 2.70
CA LEU A 118 -0.19 -13.54 3.69
C LEU A 118 -1.44 -13.87 4.52
N ALA A 119 -2.25 -12.86 4.85
CA ALA A 119 -3.51 -13.07 5.53
C ALA A 119 -4.51 -13.85 4.68
N ALA A 120 -4.58 -13.56 3.37
CA ALA A 120 -5.45 -14.28 2.43
C ALA A 120 -5.07 -15.76 2.24
N LEU A 121 -3.84 -16.16 2.58
CA LEU A 121 -3.41 -17.55 2.58
C LEU A 121 -3.91 -18.34 3.80
N ARG A 122 -4.42 -17.66 4.83
CA ARG A 122 -5.00 -18.35 6.00
C ARG A 122 -6.42 -18.81 5.68
N PRO A 123 -6.77 -20.08 5.99
CA PRO A 123 -8.09 -20.64 5.68
C PRO A 123 -9.25 -19.97 6.47
N LEU A 124 -8.93 -19.15 7.47
CA LEU A 124 -9.89 -18.45 8.32
C LEU A 124 -10.40 -17.13 7.71
N VAL A 125 -9.76 -16.61 6.67
CA VAL A 125 -10.20 -15.36 6.02
C VAL A 125 -11.29 -15.71 5.00
N TYR A 126 -12.49 -15.23 5.26
CA TYR A 126 -13.63 -15.46 4.38
C TYR A 126 -13.36 -14.89 2.99
N ALA A 127 -13.44 -15.72 1.96
CA ALA A 127 -13.18 -15.36 0.57
C ALA A 127 -14.06 -14.19 0.07
N GLU A 128 -15.21 -13.98 0.68
CA GLU A 128 -16.13 -12.88 0.36
C GLU A 128 -15.63 -11.49 0.79
N GLN A 129 -14.73 -11.41 1.77
CA GLN A 129 -14.21 -10.14 2.29
C GLN A 129 -12.96 -9.64 1.55
N ILE A 130 -12.26 -10.53 0.85
CA ILE A 130 -11.02 -10.21 0.15
C ILE A 130 -11.15 -9.01 -0.80
N PRO A 131 -12.21 -8.88 -1.64
CA PRO A 131 -12.33 -7.75 -2.55
C PRO A 131 -12.47 -6.41 -1.84
N ASN A 132 -13.19 -6.38 -0.72
CA ASN A 132 -13.38 -5.15 0.07
C ASN A 132 -12.06 -4.71 0.70
N VAL A 133 -11.27 -5.66 1.20
CA VAL A 133 -9.93 -5.40 1.76
C VAL A 133 -8.99 -4.91 0.65
N GLN A 134 -9.03 -5.51 -0.54
CA GLN A 134 -8.19 -5.06 -1.67
C GLN A 134 -8.53 -3.66 -2.13
N MET A 135 -9.83 -3.31 -2.22
CA MET A 135 -10.25 -1.94 -2.55
C MET A 135 -9.78 -0.94 -1.49
N LEU A 136 -9.84 -1.32 -0.22
CA LEU A 136 -9.32 -0.49 0.86
C LEU A 136 -7.81 -0.29 0.73
N VAL A 137 -7.04 -1.37 0.50
CA VAL A 137 -5.59 -1.30 0.30
C VAL A 137 -5.24 -0.41 -0.88
N LEU A 138 -5.95 -0.54 -2.00
CA LEU A 138 -5.78 0.32 -3.17
C LEU A 138 -5.97 1.80 -2.81
N THR A 139 -7.06 2.11 -2.12
CA THR A 139 -7.39 3.48 -1.71
C THR A 139 -6.36 4.04 -0.73
N LEU A 140 -5.94 3.25 0.25
CA LEU A 140 -4.91 3.62 1.22
C LEU A 140 -3.56 3.85 0.54
N THR A 141 -3.15 2.97 -0.35
CA THR A 141 -1.89 3.07 -1.10
C THR A 141 -1.87 4.33 -1.96
N LEU A 142 -2.96 4.61 -2.69
CA LEU A 142 -3.08 5.82 -3.50
C LEU A 142 -3.01 7.08 -2.62
N SER A 143 -3.72 7.10 -1.50
CA SER A 143 -3.67 8.21 -0.54
C SER A 143 -2.27 8.40 0.03
N GLY A 144 -1.58 7.31 0.39
CA GLY A 144 -0.20 7.34 0.87
C GLY A 144 0.77 7.91 -0.17
N PHE A 145 0.61 7.53 -1.44
CA PHE A 145 1.43 8.07 -2.53
C PHE A 145 1.20 9.56 -2.75
N LEU A 146 -0.05 10.02 -2.72
CA LEU A 146 -0.37 11.46 -2.83
C LEU A 146 0.28 12.25 -1.70
N ILE A 147 0.20 11.77 -0.45
CA ILE A 147 0.86 12.40 0.70
C ILE A 147 2.38 12.38 0.50
N GLY A 148 2.96 11.25 0.10
CA GLY A 148 4.40 11.12 -0.13
C GLY A 148 4.93 12.06 -1.20
N ILE A 149 4.22 12.20 -2.31
CA ILE A 149 4.54 13.15 -3.39
C ILE A 149 4.46 14.59 -2.87
N ALA A 150 3.39 14.94 -2.16
CA ALA A 150 3.21 16.28 -1.61
C ALA A 150 4.32 16.65 -0.63
N VAL A 151 4.73 15.72 0.23
CA VAL A 151 5.85 15.92 1.17
C VAL A 151 7.17 16.10 0.43
N ASP A 152 7.46 15.30 -0.59
CA ASP A 152 8.69 15.43 -1.38
C ASP A 152 8.72 16.75 -2.17
N MET A 153 7.58 17.19 -2.71
CA MET A 153 7.47 18.49 -3.38
C MET A 153 7.69 19.65 -2.41
N ALA A 154 7.08 19.60 -1.22
CA ALA A 154 7.26 20.62 -0.19
C ALA A 154 8.70 20.72 0.29
N ARG A 155 9.41 19.61 0.46
CA ARG A 155 10.84 19.59 0.82
C ARG A 155 11.70 20.22 -0.25
N ARG A 156 11.51 19.86 -1.52
CA ARG A 156 12.26 20.45 -2.65
C ARG A 156 12.06 21.96 -2.74
N ALA A 157 10.82 22.44 -2.56
CA ALA A 157 10.54 23.88 -2.57
C ALA A 157 11.25 24.59 -1.41
N SER A 158 11.27 23.99 -0.22
CA SER A 158 11.99 24.55 0.93
C SER A 158 13.50 24.63 0.71
N ASP A 159 14.09 23.56 0.13
CA ASP A 159 15.52 23.50 -0.17
C ASP A 159 15.92 24.57 -1.21
N GLU A 160 15.09 24.78 -2.23
CA GLU A 160 15.32 25.82 -3.25
C GLU A 160 15.28 27.24 -2.66
N ILE A 161 14.36 27.50 -1.74
CA ILE A 161 14.27 28.80 -1.06
C ILE A 161 15.50 29.03 -0.18
N SER A 162 15.92 28.02 0.58
CA SER A 162 17.08 28.10 1.47
C SER A 162 18.36 28.38 0.69
N TRP A 163 18.54 27.74 -0.47
CA TRP A 163 19.68 27.96 -1.36
C TRP A 163 19.72 29.41 -1.91
N ARG A 164 18.57 29.96 -2.33
CA ARG A 164 18.46 31.32 -2.83
C ARG A 164 18.81 32.39 -1.79
N ILE A 165 18.56 32.11 -0.52
CA ILE A 165 18.87 33.03 0.58
C ILE A 165 20.35 32.96 0.96
N SER A 166 20.99 31.79 0.80
CA SER A 166 22.38 31.55 1.21
C SER A 166 23.42 32.07 0.18
N VAL A 167 22.99 32.33 -1.08
CA VAL A 167 23.91 32.88 -2.11
C VAL A 167 23.99 34.39 -1.96
N PRO A 168 25.17 34.99 -1.56
CA PRO A 168 25.33 36.42 -1.51
C PRO A 168 25.16 37.01 -2.91
N ARG A 169 24.30 38.01 -3.03
CA ARG A 169 24.26 38.81 -4.26
C ARG A 169 25.55 39.64 -4.32
N ILE A 170 26.49 39.18 -5.15
CA ILE A 170 27.66 39.96 -5.54
C ILE A 170 27.23 41.04 -6.53
#